data_f341d554cdeb5b5622b9f90a4305d310
#
_entry.id   f341d554cdeb5b5622b9f90a4305d310
#
_cell.length_a   1.000
_cell.length_b   1.000
_cell.length_c   1.000
_cell.angle_alpha   90.00
_cell.angle_beta   90.00
_cell.angle_gamma   90.00
#
_symmetry.space_group_name_H-M   'P 1'
#
loop_
_entity.id
_entity.type
_entity.pdbx_description
1 polymer ?
#
loop_
_entity_poly.entity_id
_entity_poly.type
_entity_poly.pdbx_seq_one_letter_code
_entity_poly.pdbx_strand_id
1 'polypeptide(L)'
;MKWYPWLRPDFEKLVASYQAGRGHHALLIQALPGMGDDALIYALSRYLMCQQPEGHKSCGHCRGCQLMQAGTHPDYYSLLPEKGKSTLGVDAVREVSEKLYEHSRLGGAKVVWIPDAAQLTDAAANALLKTLEEPPAQTWFFLASTEPARLLATLRSRCQLHHLAPPAESYAIFWLAREVTASPEALLSALRLSAGSPGAALSLLQAEIWAHRTDFCAALANTLNAGDWYILLAALNHDQAAARLHWLATLLTDALKRPYGVSHLINPDALDLISSIAERLSVARIQAILGDVCHCRQQLLNVTGVNRELVLTDLILRIEHYLQPGTVLPVPHL
;
A
#
# COMPACT_ATOMS: atom_id res chain seq x y z
N MET A 1 -2.75 -18.65 -1.58
CA MET A 1 -1.98 -17.47 -1.13
C MET A 1 -0.54 -17.64 -1.61
N LYS A 2 0.04 -16.61 -2.25
CA LYS A 2 1.41 -16.65 -2.82
C LYS A 2 2.41 -16.22 -1.74
N TRP A 3 3.42 -17.06 -1.48
CA TRP A 3 4.54 -16.71 -0.60
C TRP A 3 5.59 -15.93 -1.38
N TYR A 4 6.13 -14.88 -0.76
CA TYR A 4 7.19 -14.07 -1.34
C TYR A 4 8.52 -14.30 -0.62
N PRO A 5 9.65 -14.44 -1.35
CA PRO A 5 10.93 -14.80 -0.75
C PRO A 5 11.48 -13.79 0.26
N TRP A 6 11.18 -12.51 0.09
CA TRP A 6 11.61 -11.44 1.02
C TRP A 6 10.93 -11.48 2.38
N LEU A 7 9.83 -12.24 2.54
CA LEU A 7 9.14 -12.38 3.83
C LEU A 7 9.86 -13.31 4.80
N ARG A 8 10.79 -14.12 4.28
CA ARG A 8 11.43 -15.17 5.07
C ARG A 8 12.18 -14.65 6.30
N PRO A 9 13.01 -13.60 6.22
CA PRO A 9 13.72 -13.07 7.39
C PRO A 9 12.78 -12.59 8.50
N ASP A 10 11.71 -11.87 8.14
CA ASP A 10 10.71 -11.38 9.08
C ASP A 10 9.92 -12.52 9.70
N PHE A 11 9.52 -13.51 8.90
CA PHE A 11 8.84 -14.71 9.38
C PHE A 11 9.70 -15.48 10.40
N GLU A 12 10.96 -15.77 10.09
CA GLU A 12 11.87 -16.49 10.98
C GLU A 12 12.11 -15.71 12.29
N LYS A 13 12.28 -14.39 12.21
CA LYS A 13 12.40 -13.49 13.38
C LYS A 13 11.16 -13.52 14.26
N LEU A 14 9.98 -13.42 13.67
CA LEU A 14 8.70 -13.45 14.42
C LEU A 14 8.50 -14.80 15.08
N VAL A 15 8.66 -15.90 14.33
CA VAL A 15 8.54 -17.26 14.88
C VAL A 15 9.50 -17.49 16.04
N ALA A 16 10.79 -17.10 15.90
CA ALA A 16 11.77 -17.21 16.97
C ALA A 16 11.36 -16.42 18.24
N SER A 17 10.72 -15.25 18.08
CA SER A 17 10.19 -14.47 19.20
C SER A 17 9.06 -15.23 19.93
N TYR A 18 8.13 -15.84 19.17
CA TYR A 18 7.04 -16.64 19.76
C TYR A 18 7.53 -17.90 20.43
N GLN A 19 8.50 -18.61 19.83
CA GLN A 19 9.14 -19.78 20.43
C GLN A 19 9.84 -19.46 21.77
N ALA A 20 10.45 -18.29 21.85
CA ALA A 20 11.11 -17.82 23.07
C ALA A 20 10.16 -17.25 24.15
N GLY A 21 8.84 -17.33 23.92
CA GLY A 21 7.82 -16.78 24.83
C GLY A 21 7.80 -15.24 24.89
N ARG A 22 8.44 -14.56 23.94
CA ARG A 22 8.52 -13.09 23.85
C ARG A 22 7.64 -12.50 22.75
N GLY A 23 6.88 -13.35 22.06
CA GLY A 23 5.92 -12.89 21.06
C GLY A 23 4.81 -12.06 21.68
N HIS A 24 4.58 -10.86 21.15
CA HIS A 24 3.49 -10.01 21.64
C HIS A 24 2.16 -10.54 21.15
N HIS A 25 1.13 -10.51 22.01
CA HIS A 25 -0.21 -11.01 21.68
C HIS A 25 -0.93 -10.17 20.60
N ALA A 26 -0.54 -8.92 20.41
CA ALA A 26 -1.08 -8.02 19.38
C ALA A 26 0.06 -7.45 18.52
N LEU A 27 0.10 -7.82 17.24
CA LEU A 27 1.10 -7.39 16.29
C LEU A 27 0.44 -6.49 15.23
N LEU A 28 0.95 -5.25 15.08
CA LEU A 28 0.54 -4.31 14.04
C LEU A 28 1.61 -4.30 12.95
N ILE A 29 1.27 -4.84 11.78
CA ILE A 29 2.16 -4.88 10.61
C ILE A 29 1.99 -3.58 9.84
N GLN A 30 3.08 -2.83 9.70
CA GLN A 30 3.16 -1.73 8.74
C GLN A 30 3.77 -2.25 7.44
N ALA A 31 2.99 -2.27 6.38
CA ALA A 31 3.43 -2.73 5.08
C ALA A 31 2.88 -1.86 3.96
N LEU A 32 3.65 -1.69 2.89
CA LEU A 32 3.14 -1.14 1.64
C LEU A 32 2.25 -2.19 0.93
N PRO A 33 1.27 -1.75 0.11
CA PRO A 33 0.49 -2.67 -0.70
C PRO A 33 1.40 -3.59 -1.54
N GLY A 34 1.08 -4.87 -1.62
CA GLY A 34 1.85 -5.83 -2.40
C GLY A 34 3.12 -6.36 -1.72
N MET A 35 3.37 -6.02 -0.46
CA MET A 35 4.49 -6.58 0.30
C MET A 35 4.26 -8.02 0.74
N GLY A 36 2.99 -8.48 0.81
CA GLY A 36 2.63 -9.85 1.19
C GLY A 36 2.48 -10.03 2.69
N ASP A 37 2.09 -8.99 3.40
CA ASP A 37 1.75 -9.02 4.83
C ASP A 37 0.66 -10.05 5.15
N ASP A 38 -0.30 -10.23 4.25
CA ASP A 38 -1.32 -11.29 4.31
C ASP A 38 -0.70 -12.70 4.31
N ALA A 39 0.29 -12.94 3.45
CA ALA A 39 0.99 -14.22 3.39
C ALA A 39 1.89 -14.44 4.62
N LEU A 40 2.54 -13.37 5.11
CA LEU A 40 3.34 -13.41 6.34
C LEU A 40 2.46 -13.81 7.53
N ILE A 41 1.33 -13.12 7.71
CA ILE A 41 0.42 -13.37 8.84
C ILE A 41 -0.26 -14.73 8.71
N TYR A 42 -0.64 -15.14 7.51
CA TYR A 42 -1.18 -16.48 7.31
C TYR A 42 -0.17 -17.58 7.68
N ALA A 43 1.10 -17.42 7.29
CA ALA A 43 2.15 -18.38 7.64
C ALA A 43 2.41 -18.41 9.16
N LEU A 44 2.44 -17.24 9.81
CA LEU A 44 2.60 -17.10 11.26
C LEU A 44 1.40 -17.71 12.00
N SER A 45 0.18 -17.44 11.54
CA SER A 45 -1.04 -18.04 12.09
C SER A 45 -1.01 -19.57 11.99
N ARG A 46 -0.63 -20.10 10.82
CA ARG A 46 -0.47 -21.57 10.65
C ARG A 46 0.56 -22.15 11.59
N TYR A 47 1.64 -21.43 11.86
CA TYR A 47 2.66 -21.86 12.82
C TYR A 47 2.10 -21.93 14.23
N LEU A 48 1.44 -20.88 14.70
CA LEU A 48 0.87 -20.79 16.04
C LEU A 48 -0.28 -21.81 16.29
N MET A 49 -1.05 -22.11 15.25
CA MET A 49 -2.18 -23.04 15.30
C MET A 49 -1.78 -24.48 14.98
N CYS A 50 -0.50 -24.73 14.67
CA CYS A 50 0.02 -26.04 14.40
C CYS A 50 0.21 -26.82 15.72
N GLN A 51 -0.34 -28.05 15.76
CA GLN A 51 -0.23 -28.92 16.93
C GLN A 51 1.16 -29.55 17.09
N GLN A 52 1.94 -29.63 16.00
CA GLN A 52 3.26 -30.26 15.95
C GLN A 52 4.21 -29.44 15.05
N PRO A 53 4.58 -28.20 15.45
CA PRO A 53 5.49 -27.40 14.65
C PRO A 53 6.91 -28.00 14.64
N GLU A 54 7.56 -27.98 13.46
CA GLU A 54 8.93 -28.47 13.26
C GLU A 54 9.87 -27.29 13.01
N GLY A 55 10.71 -26.97 13.97
CA GLY A 55 11.58 -25.76 13.91
C GLY A 55 10.73 -24.50 13.69
N HIS A 56 10.95 -23.77 12.58
CA HIS A 56 10.20 -22.58 12.24
C HIS A 56 8.99 -22.88 11.30
N LYS A 57 8.61 -24.13 11.09
CA LYS A 57 7.57 -24.50 10.12
C LYS A 57 6.38 -25.16 10.79
N SER A 58 5.18 -24.92 10.26
CA SER A 58 4.01 -25.72 10.56
C SER A 58 4.15 -27.08 9.87
N CYS A 59 3.76 -28.17 10.55
CA CYS A 59 3.93 -29.55 10.03
C CYS A 59 3.16 -29.84 8.73
N GLY A 60 2.10 -29.09 8.44
CA GLY A 60 1.30 -29.24 7.22
C GLY A 60 0.25 -30.37 7.23
N HIS A 61 0.33 -31.33 8.15
CA HIS A 61 -0.49 -32.55 8.16
C HIS A 61 -1.40 -32.71 9.39
N CYS A 62 -1.15 -31.99 10.49
CA CYS A 62 -2.04 -32.03 11.66
C CYS A 62 -3.42 -31.40 11.35
N ARG A 63 -4.40 -31.68 12.21
CA ARG A 63 -5.77 -31.21 12.03
C ARG A 63 -5.84 -29.67 11.88
N GLY A 64 -5.10 -28.91 12.72
CA GLY A 64 -5.02 -27.46 12.63
C GLY A 64 -4.49 -27.00 11.27
N CYS A 65 -3.39 -27.60 10.79
CA CYS A 65 -2.83 -27.26 9.46
C CYS A 65 -3.78 -27.57 8.31
N GLN A 66 -4.48 -28.68 8.34
CA GLN A 66 -5.46 -29.06 7.31
C GLN A 66 -6.64 -28.08 7.26
N LEU A 67 -7.18 -27.70 8.42
CA LEU A 67 -8.27 -26.73 8.51
C LEU A 67 -7.84 -25.32 8.08
N MET A 68 -6.62 -24.91 8.40
CA MET A 68 -6.06 -23.64 7.90
C MET A 68 -5.91 -23.66 6.37
N GLN A 69 -5.45 -24.76 5.79
CA GLN A 69 -5.35 -24.91 4.33
C GLN A 69 -6.72 -24.90 3.65
N ALA A 70 -7.73 -25.50 4.28
CA ALA A 70 -9.11 -25.49 3.81
C ALA A 70 -9.82 -24.14 4.02
N GLY A 71 -9.23 -23.19 4.79
CA GLY A 71 -9.86 -21.91 5.13
C GLY A 71 -11.04 -22.04 6.12
N THR A 72 -11.11 -23.15 6.86
CA THR A 72 -12.26 -23.49 7.74
C THR A 72 -11.84 -23.73 9.19
N HIS A 73 -10.70 -23.19 9.61
CA HIS A 73 -10.24 -23.34 10.99
C HIS A 73 -11.16 -22.57 11.96
N PRO A 74 -11.81 -23.23 12.94
CA PRO A 74 -12.85 -22.62 13.77
C PRO A 74 -12.34 -21.52 14.73
N ASP A 75 -11.04 -21.52 15.03
CA ASP A 75 -10.40 -20.57 15.94
C ASP A 75 -9.58 -19.51 15.18
N TYR A 76 -9.73 -19.42 13.85
CA TYR A 76 -9.14 -18.38 13.00
C TYR A 76 -10.23 -17.43 12.52
N TYR A 77 -10.17 -16.19 12.95
CA TYR A 77 -11.16 -15.15 12.70
C TYR A 77 -10.54 -14.08 11.79
N SER A 78 -11.04 -13.93 10.57
CA SER A 78 -10.68 -12.82 9.68
C SER A 78 -11.78 -11.76 9.72
N LEU A 79 -11.44 -10.57 10.22
CA LEU A 79 -12.34 -9.43 10.32
C LEU A 79 -12.19 -8.56 9.07
N LEU A 80 -13.19 -8.60 8.23
CA LEU A 80 -13.31 -7.84 6.98
C LEU A 80 -14.62 -7.06 6.98
N PRO A 81 -14.71 -5.92 6.29
CA PRO A 81 -15.98 -5.26 6.04
C PRO A 81 -16.96 -6.21 5.35
N GLU A 82 -18.23 -6.06 5.66
CA GLU A 82 -19.29 -6.77 4.94
C GLU A 82 -19.29 -6.40 3.46
N LYS A 83 -19.76 -7.32 2.63
CA LYS A 83 -19.82 -7.11 1.18
C LYS A 83 -20.60 -5.81 0.85
N GLY A 84 -19.92 -4.90 0.15
CA GLY A 84 -20.48 -3.60 -0.23
C GLY A 84 -20.25 -2.48 0.79
N LYS A 85 -19.62 -2.77 1.94
CA LYS A 85 -19.17 -1.76 2.92
C LYS A 85 -17.68 -1.53 2.82
N SER A 86 -17.23 -0.30 3.09
CA SER A 86 -15.81 0.07 3.14
C SER A 86 -15.24 0.09 4.55
N THR A 87 -16.10 -0.05 5.57
CA THR A 87 -15.72 0.04 6.98
C THR A 87 -16.13 -1.21 7.76
N LEU A 88 -15.33 -1.57 8.75
CA LEU A 88 -15.58 -2.66 9.69
C LEU A 88 -16.32 -2.11 10.91
N GLY A 89 -17.58 -2.53 11.07
CA GLY A 89 -18.47 -2.09 12.15
C GLY A 89 -18.18 -2.75 13.50
N VAL A 90 -18.73 -2.16 14.56
CA VAL A 90 -18.53 -2.61 15.95
C VAL A 90 -19.09 -3.99 16.23
N ASP A 91 -20.20 -4.38 15.58
CA ASP A 91 -20.89 -5.64 15.86
C ASP A 91 -20.04 -6.85 15.48
N ALA A 92 -19.36 -6.80 14.31
CA ALA A 92 -18.43 -7.85 13.89
C ALA A 92 -17.26 -8.04 14.89
N VAL A 93 -16.75 -6.93 15.44
CA VAL A 93 -15.69 -6.98 16.45
C VAL A 93 -16.19 -7.55 17.76
N ARG A 94 -17.40 -7.18 18.22
CA ARG A 94 -18.02 -7.71 19.44
C ARG A 94 -18.27 -9.22 19.34
N GLU A 95 -18.87 -9.66 18.24
CA GLU A 95 -19.13 -11.08 17.98
C GLU A 95 -17.85 -11.92 18.08
N VAL A 96 -16.76 -11.47 17.44
CA VAL A 96 -15.49 -12.18 17.52
C VAL A 96 -14.93 -12.10 18.94
N SER A 97 -14.98 -10.93 19.60
CA SER A 97 -14.49 -10.77 20.98
C SER A 97 -15.17 -11.73 21.95
N GLU A 98 -16.49 -11.93 21.85
CA GLU A 98 -17.24 -12.90 22.67
C GLU A 98 -16.73 -14.33 22.46
N LYS A 99 -16.55 -14.74 21.19
CA LYS A 99 -16.01 -16.06 20.83
C LYS A 99 -14.59 -16.30 21.36
N LEU A 100 -13.79 -15.25 21.54
CA LEU A 100 -12.44 -15.39 22.08
C LEU A 100 -12.42 -15.79 23.56
N TYR A 101 -13.47 -15.50 24.33
CA TYR A 101 -13.60 -15.94 25.72
C TYR A 101 -14.10 -17.38 25.84
N GLU A 102 -14.62 -17.99 24.79
CA GLU A 102 -14.93 -19.41 24.75
C GLU A 102 -13.64 -20.26 24.70
N HIS A 103 -13.74 -21.53 25.05
CA HIS A 103 -12.64 -22.48 24.88
C HIS A 103 -12.31 -22.67 23.40
N SER A 104 -10.99 -22.74 23.07
CA SER A 104 -10.56 -23.10 21.72
C SER A 104 -11.13 -24.46 21.32
N ARG A 105 -11.71 -24.54 20.12
CA ARG A 105 -12.38 -25.78 19.65
C ARG A 105 -11.40 -26.90 19.32
N LEU A 106 -10.13 -26.56 19.09
CA LEU A 106 -9.06 -27.55 18.87
C LEU A 106 -8.03 -27.58 20.02
N GLY A 107 -8.28 -26.88 21.12
CA GLY A 107 -7.40 -26.86 22.29
C GLY A 107 -6.09 -26.11 22.09
N GLY A 108 -5.99 -25.26 21.04
CA GLY A 108 -4.78 -24.52 20.66
C GLY A 108 -4.99 -23.00 20.62
N ALA A 109 -4.15 -22.34 19.82
CA ALA A 109 -4.20 -20.91 19.64
C ALA A 109 -5.49 -20.42 18.96
N LYS A 110 -5.94 -19.23 19.34
CA LYS A 110 -6.96 -18.44 18.64
C LYS A 110 -6.28 -17.26 17.96
N VAL A 111 -6.63 -17.00 16.71
CA VAL A 111 -6.03 -15.92 15.92
C VAL A 111 -7.11 -15.02 15.35
N VAL A 112 -6.94 -13.71 15.55
CA VAL A 112 -7.75 -12.66 14.92
C VAL A 112 -6.88 -11.93 13.90
N TRP A 113 -7.32 -11.89 12.65
CA TRP A 113 -6.66 -11.19 11.56
C TRP A 113 -7.51 -10.01 11.06
N ILE A 114 -6.96 -8.81 11.08
CA ILE A 114 -7.55 -7.58 10.55
C ILE A 114 -6.64 -7.06 9.44
N PRO A 115 -6.94 -7.37 8.16
CA PRO A 115 -6.07 -7.06 7.02
C PRO A 115 -5.84 -5.57 6.79
N ASP A 116 -6.80 -4.73 7.16
CA ASP A 116 -6.65 -3.28 7.12
C ASP A 116 -7.32 -2.64 8.34
N ALA A 117 -6.51 -2.29 9.31
CA ALA A 117 -6.99 -1.67 10.55
C ALA A 117 -7.54 -0.24 10.34
N ALA A 118 -7.23 0.41 9.21
CA ALA A 118 -7.78 1.72 8.86
C ALA A 118 -9.28 1.63 8.50
N GLN A 119 -9.80 0.44 8.20
CA GLN A 119 -11.22 0.22 7.94
C GLN A 119 -12.07 0.10 9.21
N LEU A 120 -11.45 -0.04 10.39
CA LEU A 120 -12.17 -0.03 11.66
C LEU A 120 -12.85 1.32 11.88
N THR A 121 -14.16 1.29 12.19
CA THR A 121 -14.80 2.49 12.75
C THR A 121 -14.23 2.79 14.14
N ASP A 122 -14.33 4.04 14.62
CA ASP A 122 -13.86 4.39 15.97
C ASP A 122 -14.54 3.53 17.04
N ALA A 123 -15.82 3.23 16.88
CA ALA A 123 -16.58 2.36 17.78
C ALA A 123 -16.03 0.91 17.74
N ALA A 124 -15.68 0.40 16.57
CA ALA A 124 -15.08 -0.94 16.41
C ALA A 124 -13.68 -1.01 17.02
N ALA A 125 -12.84 0.00 16.77
CA ALA A 125 -11.52 0.09 17.36
C ALA A 125 -11.58 0.18 18.89
N ASN A 126 -12.48 0.99 19.45
CA ASN A 126 -12.67 1.09 20.89
C ASN A 126 -13.19 -0.22 21.52
N ALA A 127 -14.08 -0.94 20.83
CA ALA A 127 -14.56 -2.25 21.31
C ALA A 127 -13.44 -3.29 21.43
N LEU A 128 -12.42 -3.19 20.56
CA LEU A 128 -11.26 -4.10 20.57
C LEU A 128 -10.30 -3.85 21.73
N LEU A 129 -10.24 -2.61 22.26
CA LEU A 129 -9.23 -2.20 23.25
C LEU A 129 -9.21 -3.08 24.50
N LYS A 130 -10.39 -3.42 25.05
CA LYS A 130 -10.48 -4.25 26.25
C LYS A 130 -9.84 -5.64 26.03
N THR A 131 -10.13 -6.26 24.89
CA THR A 131 -9.60 -7.59 24.56
C THR A 131 -8.10 -7.54 24.22
N LEU A 132 -7.60 -6.39 23.73
CA LEU A 132 -6.17 -6.17 23.52
C LEU A 132 -5.41 -5.90 24.82
N GLU A 133 -6.04 -5.30 25.83
CA GLU A 133 -5.43 -5.09 27.15
C GLU A 133 -5.31 -6.39 27.93
N GLU A 134 -6.39 -7.17 27.96
CA GLU A 134 -6.50 -8.42 28.71
C GLU A 134 -6.91 -9.55 27.75
N PRO A 135 -6.00 -10.01 26.88
CA PRO A 135 -6.33 -11.04 25.90
C PRO A 135 -6.60 -12.39 26.60
N PRO A 136 -7.62 -13.13 26.16
CA PRO A 136 -7.81 -14.50 26.62
C PRO A 136 -6.58 -15.37 26.32
N ALA A 137 -6.39 -16.42 27.11
CA ALA A 137 -5.24 -17.31 26.96
C ALA A 137 -5.07 -17.82 25.51
N GLN A 138 -3.82 -17.87 25.05
CA GLN A 138 -3.45 -18.33 23.70
C GLN A 138 -4.19 -17.59 22.56
N THR A 139 -4.48 -16.30 22.73
CA THR A 139 -5.12 -15.47 21.73
C THR A 139 -4.13 -14.48 21.12
N TRP A 140 -4.10 -14.41 19.80
CA TRP A 140 -3.17 -13.60 19.03
C TRP A 140 -3.94 -12.68 18.09
N PHE A 141 -3.60 -11.40 18.10
CA PHE A 141 -4.18 -10.39 17.22
C PHE A 141 -3.13 -9.94 16.20
N PHE A 142 -3.47 -10.02 14.95
CA PHE A 142 -2.68 -9.50 13.85
C PHE A 142 -3.49 -8.42 13.13
N LEU A 143 -2.91 -7.24 13.02
CA LEU A 143 -3.49 -6.10 12.33
C LEU A 143 -2.51 -5.65 11.27
N ALA A 144 -2.98 -5.22 10.11
CA ALA A 144 -2.14 -4.54 9.14
C ALA A 144 -2.63 -3.12 8.87
N SER A 145 -1.71 -2.25 8.50
CA SER A 145 -2.00 -0.88 8.05
C SER A 145 -0.84 -0.35 7.21
N THR A 146 -1.16 0.38 6.15
CA THR A 146 -0.16 1.12 5.38
C THR A 146 0.31 2.37 6.13
N GLU A 147 -0.59 2.99 6.91
CA GLU A 147 -0.35 4.23 7.64
C GLU A 147 -0.77 4.09 9.12
N PRO A 148 0.02 3.43 9.97
CA PRO A 148 -0.33 3.26 11.38
C PRO A 148 -0.58 4.58 12.13
N ALA A 149 0.04 5.67 11.69
CA ALA A 149 -0.15 7.00 12.30
C ALA A 149 -1.60 7.49 12.25
N ARG A 150 -2.41 7.02 11.30
CA ARG A 150 -3.84 7.36 11.16
C ARG A 150 -4.76 6.55 12.08
N LEU A 151 -4.26 5.47 12.67
CA LEU A 151 -5.03 4.67 13.62
C LEU A 151 -5.12 5.39 14.97
N LEU A 152 -6.17 5.09 15.75
CA LEU A 152 -6.31 5.60 17.11
C LEU A 152 -5.04 5.32 17.92
N ALA A 153 -4.53 6.34 18.60
CA ALA A 153 -3.34 6.21 19.43
C ALA A 153 -3.49 5.14 20.52
N THR A 154 -4.72 5.00 21.05
CA THR A 154 -5.09 3.96 22.03
C THR A 154 -4.99 2.54 21.49
N LEU A 155 -5.30 2.32 20.20
CA LEU A 155 -5.12 1.03 19.53
C LEU A 155 -3.63 0.74 19.29
N ARG A 156 -2.90 1.73 18.78
CA ARG A 156 -1.46 1.58 18.49
C ARG A 156 -0.63 1.27 19.74
N SER A 157 -0.94 1.92 20.84
CA SER A 157 -0.18 1.75 22.11
C SER A 157 -0.28 0.35 22.69
N ARG A 158 -1.28 -0.45 22.26
CA ARG A 158 -1.51 -1.84 22.70
C ARG A 158 -0.99 -2.88 21.72
N CYS A 159 -0.44 -2.45 20.61
CA CYS A 159 0.12 -3.33 19.59
C CYS A 159 1.65 -3.14 19.49
N GLN A 160 2.36 -4.23 19.29
CA GLN A 160 3.76 -4.17 18.89
C GLN A 160 3.82 -3.87 17.38
N LEU A 161 4.43 -2.74 17.02
CA LEU A 161 4.64 -2.39 15.61
C LEU A 161 5.76 -3.23 15.00
N HIS A 162 5.46 -3.86 13.86
CA HIS A 162 6.43 -4.54 13.01
C HIS A 162 6.41 -3.91 11.62
N HIS A 163 7.53 -3.31 11.22
CA HIS A 163 7.66 -2.70 9.91
C HIS A 163 8.19 -3.71 8.90
N LEU A 164 7.38 -4.04 7.90
CA LEU A 164 7.76 -4.89 6.77
C LEU A 164 8.37 -4.02 5.68
N ALA A 165 9.69 -3.85 5.73
CA ALA A 165 10.42 -3.01 4.80
C ALA A 165 10.52 -3.65 3.41
N PRO A 166 10.47 -2.83 2.33
CA PRO A 166 10.77 -3.32 0.99
C PRO A 166 12.17 -3.95 0.92
N PRO A 167 12.34 -5.01 0.12
CA PRO A 167 13.66 -5.61 -0.08
C PRO A 167 14.58 -4.66 -0.87
N ALA A 168 15.90 -4.93 -0.87
CA ALA A 168 16.86 -4.18 -1.67
C ALA A 168 16.42 -4.11 -3.15
N GLU A 169 16.59 -2.94 -3.79
CA GLU A 169 16.16 -2.67 -5.17
C GLU A 169 16.67 -3.75 -6.14
N SER A 170 17.95 -4.12 -6.04
CA SER A 170 18.55 -5.15 -6.88
C SER A 170 17.88 -6.53 -6.74
N TYR A 171 17.53 -6.89 -5.51
CA TYR A 171 16.81 -8.15 -5.23
C TYR A 171 15.39 -8.13 -5.77
N ALA A 172 14.68 -7.02 -5.59
CA ALA A 172 13.32 -6.83 -6.12
C ALA A 172 13.28 -6.90 -7.65
N ILE A 173 14.24 -6.23 -8.33
CA ILE A 173 14.37 -6.28 -9.80
C ILE A 173 14.68 -7.70 -10.29
N PHE A 174 15.60 -8.40 -9.63
CA PHE A 174 15.91 -9.79 -9.98
C PHE A 174 14.67 -10.70 -9.88
N TRP A 175 13.86 -10.51 -8.85
CA TRP A 175 12.61 -11.26 -8.69
C TRP A 175 11.58 -10.87 -9.75
N LEU A 176 11.36 -9.57 -10.00
CA LEU A 176 10.41 -9.07 -11.01
C LEU A 176 10.73 -9.58 -12.41
N ALA A 177 12.02 -9.60 -12.81
CA ALA A 177 12.45 -10.08 -14.12
C ALA A 177 12.16 -11.59 -14.35
N ARG A 178 11.89 -12.34 -13.30
CA ARG A 178 11.46 -13.76 -13.40
C ARG A 178 9.94 -13.92 -13.46
N GLU A 179 9.20 -12.93 -13.00
CA GLU A 179 7.73 -12.97 -12.94
C GLU A 179 7.09 -12.36 -14.19
N VAL A 180 7.75 -11.37 -14.83
CA VAL A 180 7.21 -10.65 -15.99
C VAL A 180 8.33 -10.28 -16.97
N THR A 181 8.02 -10.32 -18.28
CA THR A 181 8.92 -9.87 -19.34
C THR A 181 8.69 -8.38 -19.58
N ALA A 182 9.65 -7.54 -19.21
CA ALA A 182 9.63 -6.09 -19.43
C ALA A 182 11.07 -5.58 -19.59
N SER A 183 11.25 -4.37 -20.12
CA SER A 183 12.58 -3.76 -20.19
C SER A 183 13.16 -3.46 -18.80
N PRO A 184 14.47 -3.41 -18.64
CA PRO A 184 15.10 -3.06 -17.35
C PRO A 184 14.61 -1.71 -16.80
N GLU A 185 14.41 -0.73 -17.68
CA GLU A 185 13.91 0.59 -17.33
C GLU A 185 12.45 0.53 -16.85
N ALA A 186 11.60 -0.27 -17.49
CA ALA A 186 10.22 -0.46 -17.09
C ALA A 186 10.12 -1.18 -15.74
N LEU A 187 10.93 -2.22 -15.50
CA LEU A 187 11.01 -2.90 -14.21
C LEU A 187 11.40 -1.94 -13.09
N LEU A 188 12.43 -1.12 -13.34
CA LEU A 188 12.94 -0.16 -12.37
C LEU A 188 11.92 0.95 -12.08
N SER A 189 11.28 1.50 -13.11
CA SER A 189 10.24 2.50 -12.97
C SER A 189 9.04 1.96 -12.20
N ALA A 190 8.55 0.77 -12.54
CA ALA A 190 7.43 0.15 -11.83
C ALA A 190 7.75 -0.08 -10.35
N LEU A 191 8.95 -0.54 -10.04
CA LEU A 191 9.38 -0.75 -8.65
C LEU A 191 9.44 0.57 -7.87
N ARG A 192 10.03 1.62 -8.45
CA ARG A 192 10.16 2.93 -7.81
C ARG A 192 8.81 3.64 -7.67
N LEU A 193 7.93 3.53 -8.67
CA LEU A 193 6.54 4.02 -8.59
C LEU A 193 5.74 3.31 -7.49
N SER A 194 6.10 2.09 -7.18
CA SER A 194 5.50 1.28 -6.10
C SER A 194 6.24 1.41 -4.76
N ALA A 195 7.04 2.47 -4.57
CA ALA A 195 7.84 2.71 -3.37
C ALA A 195 8.71 1.52 -2.92
N GLY A 196 9.19 0.72 -3.88
CA GLY A 196 10.03 -0.45 -3.63
C GLY A 196 9.26 -1.76 -3.36
N SER A 197 7.92 -1.76 -3.39
CA SER A 197 7.11 -2.96 -3.22
C SER A 197 7.10 -3.83 -4.49
N PRO A 198 7.69 -5.06 -4.48
CA PRO A 198 7.77 -5.87 -5.68
C PRO A 198 6.40 -6.40 -6.16
N GLY A 199 5.50 -6.72 -5.23
CA GLY A 199 4.17 -7.21 -5.60
C GLY A 199 3.29 -6.11 -6.22
N ALA A 200 3.36 -4.88 -5.71
CA ALA A 200 2.69 -3.74 -6.33
C ALA A 200 3.29 -3.39 -7.70
N ALA A 201 4.62 -3.47 -7.84
CA ALA A 201 5.30 -3.29 -9.11
C ALA A 201 4.88 -4.35 -10.14
N LEU A 202 4.77 -5.62 -9.74
CA LEU A 202 4.27 -6.69 -10.60
C LEU A 202 2.84 -6.42 -11.07
N SER A 203 1.97 -5.93 -10.18
CA SER A 203 0.61 -5.54 -10.55
C SER A 203 0.59 -4.37 -11.54
N LEU A 204 1.46 -3.38 -11.35
CA LEU A 204 1.59 -2.23 -12.25
C LEU A 204 2.11 -2.64 -13.65
N LEU A 205 2.97 -3.67 -13.71
CA LEU A 205 3.55 -4.20 -14.96
C LEU A 205 2.61 -5.13 -15.74
N GLN A 206 1.39 -5.39 -15.26
CA GLN A 206 0.41 -6.09 -16.08
C GLN A 206 0.14 -5.31 -17.35
N ALA A 207 0.09 -6.01 -18.49
CA ALA A 207 0.09 -5.41 -19.83
C ALA A 207 -0.95 -4.28 -19.99
N GLU A 208 -2.15 -4.49 -19.52
CA GLU A 208 -3.24 -3.50 -19.60
C GLU A 208 -2.93 -2.24 -18.75
N ILE A 209 -2.46 -2.42 -17.52
CA ILE A 209 -2.17 -1.30 -16.62
C ILE A 209 -0.95 -0.52 -17.09
N TRP A 210 0.09 -1.22 -17.56
CA TRP A 210 1.29 -0.58 -18.07
C TRP A 210 1.03 0.17 -19.37
N ALA A 211 0.15 -0.36 -20.26
CA ALA A 211 -0.30 0.34 -21.45
C ALA A 211 -0.99 1.67 -21.11
N HIS A 212 -1.88 1.70 -20.11
CA HIS A 212 -2.51 2.95 -19.65
C HIS A 212 -1.50 4.00 -19.18
N ARG A 213 -0.38 3.57 -18.54
CA ARG A 213 0.70 4.50 -18.17
C ARG A 213 1.45 5.00 -19.40
N THR A 214 1.73 4.13 -20.36
CA THR A 214 2.38 4.51 -21.62
C THR A 214 1.53 5.53 -22.40
N ASP A 215 0.24 5.27 -22.51
CA ASP A 215 -0.72 6.19 -23.15
C ASP A 215 -0.80 7.53 -22.42
N PHE A 216 -0.76 7.52 -21.10
CA PHE A 216 -0.71 8.74 -20.30
C PHE A 216 0.58 9.55 -20.55
N CYS A 217 1.74 8.90 -20.61
CA CYS A 217 3.00 9.56 -20.95
C CYS A 217 2.98 10.16 -22.35
N ALA A 218 2.40 9.45 -23.33
CA ALA A 218 2.21 9.96 -24.69
C ALA A 218 1.25 11.17 -24.72
N ALA A 219 0.15 11.13 -23.98
CA ALA A 219 -0.77 12.26 -23.84
C ALA A 219 -0.08 13.49 -23.24
N LEU A 220 0.74 13.30 -22.20
CA LEU A 220 1.51 14.39 -21.59
C LEU A 220 2.54 14.97 -22.56
N ALA A 221 3.24 14.14 -23.34
CA ALA A 221 4.16 14.60 -24.37
C ALA A 221 3.45 15.44 -25.44
N ASN A 222 2.27 15.00 -25.89
CA ASN A 222 1.43 15.76 -26.83
C ASN A 222 0.97 17.10 -26.24
N THR A 223 0.54 17.12 -24.99
CA THR A 223 0.19 18.33 -24.21
C THR A 223 1.33 19.34 -24.21
N LEU A 224 2.54 18.90 -23.87
CA LEU A 224 3.73 19.76 -23.85
C LEU A 224 4.07 20.30 -25.24
N ASN A 225 3.91 19.49 -26.29
CA ASN A 225 4.20 19.90 -27.68
C ASN A 225 3.16 20.91 -28.20
N ALA A 226 1.90 20.72 -27.91
CA ALA A 226 0.81 21.60 -28.28
C ALA A 226 0.79 22.90 -27.46
N GLY A 227 1.31 22.87 -26.21
CA GLY A 227 1.20 23.98 -25.27
C GLY A 227 -0.22 24.16 -24.72
N ASP A 228 -1.08 23.15 -24.83
CA ASP A 228 -2.47 23.14 -24.40
C ASP A 228 -2.70 22.03 -23.37
N TRP A 229 -2.85 22.40 -22.12
CA TRP A 229 -3.01 21.45 -21.01
C TRP A 229 -4.43 20.87 -20.93
N TYR A 230 -5.41 21.44 -21.62
CA TYR A 230 -6.74 20.81 -21.69
C TYR A 230 -6.73 19.43 -22.36
N ILE A 231 -5.76 19.17 -23.22
CA ILE A 231 -5.54 17.86 -23.84
C ILE A 231 -5.33 16.78 -22.75
N LEU A 232 -4.63 17.14 -21.66
CA LEU A 232 -4.35 16.21 -20.56
C LEU A 232 -5.59 15.86 -19.72
N LEU A 233 -6.61 16.73 -19.74
CA LEU A 233 -7.84 16.49 -18.96
C LEU A 233 -8.52 15.17 -19.33
N ALA A 234 -8.60 14.87 -20.63
CA ALA A 234 -9.18 13.61 -21.11
C ALA A 234 -8.39 12.38 -20.60
N ALA A 235 -7.06 12.50 -20.57
CA ALA A 235 -6.20 11.44 -20.05
C ALA A 235 -6.27 11.31 -18.53
N LEU A 236 -6.55 12.37 -17.77
CA LEU A 236 -6.68 12.36 -16.32
C LEU A 236 -8.07 11.90 -15.85
N ASN A 237 -9.16 12.24 -16.59
CA ASN A 237 -10.54 11.94 -16.19
C ASN A 237 -10.91 10.48 -16.39
N HIS A 238 -10.38 9.65 -15.51
CA HIS A 238 -10.55 8.20 -15.50
C HIS A 238 -10.77 7.70 -14.07
N ASP A 239 -11.32 6.49 -13.90
CA ASP A 239 -11.53 5.92 -12.56
C ASP A 239 -10.23 5.79 -11.74
N GLN A 240 -9.09 5.67 -12.43
CA GLN A 240 -7.76 5.67 -11.83
C GLN A 240 -7.09 7.06 -11.80
N ALA A 241 -7.85 8.14 -11.76
CA ALA A 241 -7.32 9.52 -11.79
C ALA A 241 -6.26 9.76 -10.72
N ALA A 242 -6.45 9.26 -9.50
CA ALA A 242 -5.45 9.39 -8.42
C ALA A 242 -4.11 8.71 -8.74
N ALA A 243 -4.12 7.58 -9.44
CA ALA A 243 -2.88 6.91 -9.92
C ALA A 243 -2.22 7.71 -11.06
N ARG A 244 -3.00 8.24 -11.98
CA ARG A 244 -2.49 9.07 -13.09
C ARG A 244 -1.89 10.39 -12.58
N LEU A 245 -2.49 11.01 -11.57
CA LEU A 245 -1.91 12.16 -10.87
C LEU A 245 -0.61 11.79 -10.14
N HIS A 246 -0.50 10.59 -9.60
CA HIS A 246 0.76 10.10 -9.02
C HIS A 246 1.85 9.96 -10.09
N TRP A 247 1.53 9.42 -11.27
CA TRP A 247 2.50 9.36 -12.38
C TRP A 247 2.94 10.76 -12.81
N LEU A 248 2.01 11.70 -12.94
CA LEU A 248 2.35 13.10 -13.26
C LEU A 248 3.27 13.71 -12.19
N ALA A 249 2.94 13.55 -10.91
CA ALA A 249 3.75 14.07 -9.79
C ALA A 249 5.18 13.51 -9.80
N THR A 250 5.35 12.21 -10.09
CA THR A 250 6.68 11.58 -10.14
C THR A 250 7.50 12.04 -11.34
N LEU A 251 6.87 12.25 -12.51
CA LEU A 251 7.53 12.81 -13.71
C LEU A 251 7.98 14.26 -13.46
N LEU A 252 7.13 15.09 -12.85
CA LEU A 252 7.48 16.46 -12.44
C LEU A 252 8.62 16.46 -11.41
N THR A 253 8.59 15.55 -10.45
CA THR A 253 9.66 15.40 -9.45
C THR A 253 10.98 15.03 -10.11
N ASP A 254 10.99 14.13 -11.09
CA ASP A 254 12.19 13.76 -11.82
C ASP A 254 12.69 14.91 -12.70
N ALA A 255 11.79 15.70 -13.30
CA ALA A 255 12.16 16.90 -14.06
C ALA A 255 12.84 17.96 -13.15
N LEU A 256 12.41 18.11 -11.90
CA LEU A 256 13.08 18.98 -10.91
C LEU A 256 14.50 18.52 -10.58
N LYS A 257 14.81 17.24 -10.68
CA LYS A 257 16.14 16.69 -10.39
C LYS A 257 17.14 16.92 -11.54
N ARG A 258 16.67 17.09 -12.77
CA ARG A 258 17.52 17.24 -13.97
C ARG A 258 18.55 18.37 -13.88
N PRO A 259 18.18 19.61 -13.50
CA PRO A 259 19.14 20.71 -13.40
C PRO A 259 20.27 20.48 -12.40
N TYR A 260 20.07 19.57 -11.42
CA TYR A 260 21.03 19.27 -10.37
C TYR A 260 21.86 18.03 -10.66
N GLY A 261 21.73 17.40 -11.82
CA GLY A 261 22.51 16.22 -12.21
C GLY A 261 22.21 14.96 -11.39
N VAL A 262 21.04 14.88 -10.72
CA VAL A 262 20.66 13.72 -9.93
C VAL A 262 20.32 12.55 -10.83
N SER A 263 21.05 11.45 -10.69
CA SER A 263 20.89 10.23 -11.51
C SER A 263 19.76 9.30 -11.02
N HIS A 264 19.36 9.40 -9.74
CA HIS A 264 18.31 8.56 -9.18
C HIS A 264 16.94 9.11 -9.54
N LEU A 265 16.39 8.63 -10.65
CA LEU A 265 15.05 8.99 -11.15
C LEU A 265 14.03 7.89 -10.82
N ILE A 266 12.77 8.29 -10.62
CA ILE A 266 11.66 7.35 -10.41
C ILE A 266 11.24 6.72 -11.74
N ASN A 267 11.31 7.48 -12.85
CA ASN A 267 10.83 7.09 -14.16
C ASN A 267 11.98 7.00 -15.19
N PRO A 268 12.96 6.09 -15.04
CA PRO A 268 14.04 5.94 -16.02
C PRO A 268 13.57 5.47 -17.41
N ASP A 269 12.36 4.93 -17.54
CA ASP A 269 11.71 4.56 -18.79
C ASP A 269 11.17 5.76 -19.60
N ALA A 270 11.11 6.96 -18.99
CA ALA A 270 10.52 8.16 -19.61
C ALA A 270 11.50 9.35 -19.66
N LEU A 271 12.79 9.09 -19.91
CA LEU A 271 13.86 10.11 -19.88
C LEU A 271 13.62 11.28 -20.83
N ASP A 272 13.16 11.01 -22.06
CA ASP A 272 12.90 12.05 -23.07
C ASP A 272 11.75 12.97 -22.63
N LEU A 273 10.70 12.40 -22.05
CA LEU A 273 9.58 13.15 -21.50
C LEU A 273 10.02 14.05 -20.33
N ILE A 274 10.80 13.49 -19.40
CA ILE A 274 11.35 14.21 -18.25
C ILE A 274 12.22 15.38 -18.71
N SER A 275 13.07 15.16 -19.73
CA SER A 275 13.92 16.21 -20.32
C SER A 275 13.07 17.30 -20.97
N SER A 276 12.04 16.92 -21.74
CA SER A 276 11.10 17.86 -22.36
C SER A 276 10.36 18.73 -21.32
N ILE A 277 9.95 18.15 -20.19
CA ILE A 277 9.34 18.90 -19.08
C ILE A 277 10.33 19.91 -18.51
N ALA A 278 11.57 19.49 -18.21
CA ALA A 278 12.61 20.33 -17.60
C ALA A 278 13.06 21.47 -18.52
N GLU A 279 13.05 21.28 -19.84
CA GLU A 279 13.41 22.30 -20.84
C GLU A 279 12.30 23.35 -21.03
N ARG A 280 11.05 22.94 -20.99
CA ARG A 280 9.90 23.82 -21.29
C ARG A 280 9.36 24.55 -20.07
N LEU A 281 9.54 23.99 -18.87
CA LEU A 281 9.01 24.54 -17.63
C LEU A 281 10.14 24.97 -16.70
N SER A 282 10.05 26.18 -16.15
CA SER A 282 10.98 26.62 -15.11
C SER A 282 10.76 25.82 -13.80
N VAL A 283 11.80 25.71 -12.99
CA VAL A 283 11.76 25.03 -11.69
C VAL A 283 10.58 25.54 -10.84
N ALA A 284 10.35 26.86 -10.79
CA ALA A 284 9.27 27.45 -10.02
C ALA A 284 7.88 27.02 -10.55
N ARG A 285 7.70 26.94 -11.88
CA ARG A 285 6.45 26.44 -12.47
C ARG A 285 6.23 24.97 -12.18
N ILE A 286 7.26 24.14 -12.29
CA ILE A 286 7.16 22.69 -11.97
C ILE A 286 6.77 22.53 -10.49
N GLN A 287 7.35 23.29 -9.57
CA GLN A 287 7.01 23.24 -8.14
C GLN A 287 5.55 23.64 -7.87
N ALA A 288 5.05 24.72 -8.49
CA ALA A 288 3.66 25.14 -8.36
C ALA A 288 2.69 24.07 -8.87
N ILE A 289 2.94 23.55 -10.08
CA ILE A 289 2.13 22.47 -10.68
C ILE A 289 2.16 21.23 -9.79
N LEU A 290 3.33 20.81 -9.32
CA LEU A 290 3.48 19.64 -8.44
C LEU A 290 2.67 19.77 -7.16
N GLY A 291 2.67 20.96 -6.54
CA GLY A 291 1.87 21.25 -5.36
C GLY A 291 0.38 21.04 -5.60
N ASP A 292 -0.16 21.61 -6.70
CA ASP A 292 -1.57 21.47 -7.04
C ASP A 292 -1.94 20.03 -7.46
N VAL A 293 -1.06 19.34 -8.17
CA VAL A 293 -1.25 17.90 -8.50
C VAL A 293 -1.34 17.06 -7.24
N CYS A 294 -0.45 17.29 -6.26
CA CYS A 294 -0.50 16.56 -4.99
C CYS A 294 -1.78 16.87 -4.21
N HIS A 295 -2.19 18.15 -4.16
CA HIS A 295 -3.42 18.58 -3.50
C HIS A 295 -4.67 17.95 -4.16
N CYS A 296 -4.79 18.03 -5.48
CA CYS A 296 -5.86 17.42 -6.25
C CYS A 296 -5.95 15.91 -5.98
N ARG A 297 -4.79 15.22 -5.99
CA ARG A 297 -4.75 13.79 -5.66
C ARG A 297 -5.25 13.49 -4.26
N GLN A 298 -4.87 14.30 -3.26
CA GLN A 298 -5.34 14.14 -1.88
C GLN A 298 -6.85 14.34 -1.77
N GLN A 299 -7.42 15.32 -2.48
CA GLN A 299 -8.87 15.53 -2.52
C GLN A 299 -9.59 14.29 -3.09
N LEU A 300 -9.12 13.73 -4.20
CA LEU A 300 -9.72 12.54 -4.80
C LEU A 300 -9.63 11.28 -3.92
N LEU A 301 -8.61 11.18 -3.06
CA LEU A 301 -8.42 10.03 -2.17
C LEU A 301 -9.16 10.14 -0.84
N ASN A 302 -9.32 11.38 -0.31
CA ASN A 302 -9.77 11.57 1.07
C ASN A 302 -11.19 12.11 1.19
N VAL A 303 -11.74 12.73 0.13
CA VAL A 303 -13.07 13.34 0.18
C VAL A 303 -14.07 12.45 -0.59
N THR A 304 -15.05 11.91 0.13
CA THR A 304 -16.12 11.12 -0.46
C THR A 304 -17.10 12.00 -1.25
N GLY A 305 -17.51 11.55 -2.44
CA GLY A 305 -18.51 12.27 -3.25
C GLY A 305 -17.96 13.48 -4.02
N VAL A 306 -16.66 13.65 -4.11
CA VAL A 306 -16.03 14.70 -4.92
C VAL A 306 -16.37 14.49 -6.40
N ASN A 307 -16.80 15.57 -7.07
CA ASN A 307 -16.92 15.56 -8.52
C ASN A 307 -15.50 15.57 -9.15
N ARG A 308 -15.07 14.40 -9.62
CA ARG A 308 -13.74 14.18 -10.20
C ARG A 308 -13.45 15.13 -11.35
N GLU A 309 -14.40 15.28 -12.27
CA GLU A 309 -14.21 16.13 -13.45
C GLU A 309 -13.99 17.60 -13.07
N LEU A 310 -14.76 18.10 -12.11
CA LEU A 310 -14.64 19.48 -11.63
C LEU A 310 -13.28 19.74 -11.00
N VAL A 311 -12.80 18.84 -10.15
CA VAL A 311 -11.49 19.00 -9.47
C VAL A 311 -10.34 18.91 -10.46
N LEU A 312 -10.43 18.01 -11.44
CA LEU A 312 -9.41 17.91 -12.50
C LEU A 312 -9.44 19.12 -13.43
N THR A 313 -10.62 19.67 -13.74
CA THR A 313 -10.75 20.89 -14.54
C THR A 313 -10.13 22.09 -13.81
N ASP A 314 -10.39 22.26 -12.52
CA ASP A 314 -9.75 23.29 -11.69
C ASP A 314 -8.22 23.17 -11.71
N LEU A 315 -7.69 21.94 -11.57
CA LEU A 315 -6.26 21.67 -11.70
C LEU A 315 -5.70 22.16 -13.04
N ILE A 316 -6.35 21.80 -14.16
CA ILE A 316 -5.89 22.20 -15.49
C ILE A 316 -5.93 23.71 -15.67
N LEU A 317 -7.00 24.38 -15.22
CA LEU A 317 -7.12 25.84 -15.27
C LEU A 317 -5.99 26.53 -14.50
N ARG A 318 -5.62 26.01 -13.32
CA ARG A 318 -4.49 26.54 -12.54
C ARG A 318 -3.16 26.34 -13.26
N ILE A 319 -2.94 25.16 -13.85
CA ILE A 319 -1.73 24.89 -14.65
C ILE A 319 -1.64 25.88 -15.81
N GLU A 320 -2.71 26.05 -16.59
CA GLU A 320 -2.75 27.01 -17.70
C GLU A 320 -2.47 28.45 -17.22
N HIS A 321 -3.01 28.85 -16.07
CA HIS A 321 -2.74 30.14 -15.46
C HIS A 321 -1.25 30.31 -15.13
N TYR A 322 -0.58 29.30 -14.56
CA TYR A 322 0.85 29.35 -14.20
C TYR A 322 1.77 29.47 -15.44
N LEU A 323 1.28 29.07 -16.60
CA LEU A 323 2.05 29.12 -17.83
C LEU A 323 1.96 30.47 -18.53
N GLN A 324 1.01 31.33 -18.17
CA GLN A 324 0.87 32.66 -18.76
C GLN A 324 2.06 33.57 -18.39
N PRO A 325 2.51 34.45 -19.29
CA PRO A 325 3.55 35.41 -18.99
C PRO A 325 3.15 36.37 -17.86
N GLY A 326 4.06 36.59 -16.92
CA GLY A 326 3.84 37.56 -15.81
C GLY A 326 3.00 37.04 -14.65
N THR A 327 2.57 35.77 -14.66
CA THR A 327 1.82 35.19 -13.55
C THR A 327 2.68 35.08 -12.29
N VAL A 328 2.13 35.54 -11.16
CA VAL A 328 2.72 35.32 -9.83
C VAL A 328 2.44 33.86 -9.42
N LEU A 329 3.50 33.10 -9.23
CA LEU A 329 3.39 31.70 -8.80
C LEU A 329 3.18 31.62 -7.27
N PRO A 330 2.43 30.63 -6.78
CA PRO A 330 2.31 30.40 -5.35
C PRO A 330 3.68 30.07 -4.75
N VAL A 331 3.97 30.68 -3.59
CA VAL A 331 5.20 30.35 -2.84
C VAL A 331 5.01 28.94 -2.26
N PRO A 332 5.95 28.00 -2.48
CA PRO A 332 5.85 26.69 -1.86
C PRO A 332 5.82 26.85 -0.33
N HIS A 333 4.74 26.47 0.31
CA HIS A 333 4.73 26.32 1.76
C HIS A 333 5.50 25.02 2.08
N LEU A 334 6.72 25.18 2.62
CA LEU A 334 7.55 24.09 3.16
C LEU A 334 6.97 23.57 4.46
#